data_9cec1e3027c5ef07c4ba21ac1d6f5f32
#
_entry.id   9cec1e3027c5ef07c4ba21ac1d6f5f32
#
_cell.length_a   1.000
_cell.length_b   1.000
_cell.length_c   1.000
_cell.angle_alpha   90.00
_cell.angle_beta   90.00
_cell.angle_gamma   90.00
#
_symmetry.space_group_name_H-M   'P 1'
#
loop_
_entity.id
_entity.type
_entity.pdbx_description
1 polymer ?
#
loop_
_entity_poly.entity_id
_entity_poly.type
_entity_poly.pdbx_seq_one_letter_code
_entity_poly.pdbx_strand_id
1 'polypeptide(L)'
;MQTLRVRRVPWTNPVGMGLRDALRAENDRGQLPELRPTTDDGESIAVFLIAYELATGQPVGCGGLRLLDDSRADVDYIYVLPYARWSGVAAAITEELLSWARAHGIATVGPMDAVAQLTTLRL
;
A
#
# COMPACT_ATOMS: atom_id res chain seq x y z
N MET A 1 -16.55 -11.71 -7.32
CA MET A 1 -15.91 -10.74 -6.43
C MET A 1 -14.98 -11.47 -5.46
N GLN A 2 -13.76 -11.00 -5.35
CA GLN A 2 -12.78 -11.63 -4.49
C GLN A 2 -12.96 -11.16 -3.05
N THR A 3 -13.05 -12.11 -2.11
CA THR A 3 -13.12 -11.77 -0.70
C THR A 3 -11.71 -11.66 -0.13
N LEU A 4 -11.43 -10.55 0.51
CA LEU A 4 -10.11 -10.23 1.00
C LEU A 4 -10.12 -10.06 2.52
N ARG A 5 -8.99 -10.40 3.13
CA ARG A 5 -8.68 -10.01 4.50
C ARG A 5 -7.49 -9.08 4.48
N VAL A 6 -7.67 -7.87 4.99
CA VAL A 6 -6.59 -6.88 5.08
C VAL A 6 -6.10 -6.85 6.52
N ARG A 7 -4.81 -7.07 6.71
CA ARG A 7 -4.22 -7.16 8.05
C ARG A 7 -3.07 -6.19 8.21
N ARG A 8 -2.96 -5.61 9.40
CA ARG A 8 -1.78 -4.81 9.77
C ARG A 8 -0.65 -5.74 10.14
N VAL A 9 0.55 -5.43 9.64
CA VAL A 9 1.75 -6.19 9.93
C VAL A 9 2.89 -5.20 10.22
N PRO A 10 3.92 -5.62 10.97
CA PRO A 10 5.09 -4.77 11.14
C PRO A 10 5.85 -4.61 9.82
N TRP A 11 6.59 -3.52 9.71
CA TRP A 11 7.41 -3.24 8.54
C TRP A 11 8.36 -4.38 8.19
N THR A 12 8.83 -5.09 9.22
CA THR A 12 9.78 -6.19 9.08
C THR A 12 9.15 -7.54 8.73
N ASN A 13 7.82 -7.58 8.55
CA ASN A 13 7.14 -8.82 8.19
C ASN A 13 7.73 -9.39 6.88
N PRO A 14 8.16 -10.66 6.84
CA PRO A 14 8.82 -11.22 5.65
C PRO A 14 7.97 -11.20 4.38
N VAL A 15 6.66 -11.44 4.51
CA VAL A 15 5.74 -11.37 3.36
C VAL A 15 5.67 -9.95 2.84
N GLY A 16 5.55 -8.97 3.74
CA GLY A 16 5.55 -7.57 3.36
C GLY A 16 6.84 -7.15 2.69
N MET A 17 7.97 -7.60 3.20
CA MET A 17 9.28 -7.33 2.59
C MET A 17 9.33 -7.88 1.15
N GLY A 18 8.85 -9.10 0.95
CA GLY A 18 8.81 -9.72 -0.37
C GLY A 18 7.93 -8.94 -1.35
N LEU A 19 6.78 -8.45 -0.89
CA LEU A 19 5.90 -7.65 -1.72
C LEU A 19 6.52 -6.30 -2.08
N ARG A 20 7.19 -5.65 -1.13
CA ARG A 20 7.90 -4.39 -1.41
C ARG A 20 9.07 -4.61 -2.37
N ASP A 21 9.78 -5.73 -2.26
CA ASP A 21 10.85 -6.06 -3.19
C ASP A 21 10.31 -6.28 -4.61
N ALA A 22 9.16 -6.94 -4.72
CA ALA A 22 8.49 -7.13 -6.01
C ALA A 22 8.07 -5.80 -6.62
N LEU A 23 7.54 -4.89 -5.81
CA LEU A 23 7.18 -3.55 -6.25
C LEU A 23 8.41 -2.80 -6.77
N ARG A 24 9.51 -2.86 -6.01
CA ARG A 24 10.75 -2.20 -6.41
C ARG A 24 11.28 -2.77 -7.72
N ALA A 25 11.27 -4.08 -7.87
CA ALA A 25 11.73 -4.75 -9.09
C ALA A 25 10.91 -4.31 -10.30
N GLU A 26 9.60 -4.17 -10.12
CA GLU A 26 8.73 -3.74 -11.21
C GLU A 26 8.95 -2.26 -11.56
N ASN A 27 9.12 -1.40 -10.54
CA ASN A 27 9.36 0.03 -10.75
C ASN A 27 10.74 0.31 -11.34
N ASP A 28 11.72 -0.53 -11.05
CA ASP A 28 13.10 -0.34 -11.53
C ASP A 28 13.26 -0.64 -13.02
N ARG A 29 12.26 -1.23 -13.64
CA ARG A 29 12.30 -1.44 -15.08
C ARG A 29 12.31 -0.10 -15.79
N GLY A 30 13.39 0.18 -16.49
CA GLY A 30 13.55 1.42 -17.23
C GLY A 30 14.08 2.60 -16.44
N GLN A 31 14.38 2.41 -15.15
CA GLN A 31 15.04 3.44 -14.35
C GLN A 31 16.54 3.18 -14.28
N LEU A 32 17.31 4.27 -14.24
CA LEU A 32 18.74 4.17 -14.02
C LEU A 32 19.01 3.83 -12.55
N PRO A 33 19.94 2.91 -12.26
CA PRO A 33 20.22 2.50 -10.88
C PRO A 33 20.56 3.66 -9.93
N GLU A 34 21.26 4.66 -10.41
CA GLU A 34 21.65 5.81 -9.61
C GLU A 34 20.50 6.73 -9.23
N LEU A 35 19.34 6.57 -9.87
CA LEU A 35 18.14 7.34 -9.54
C LEU A 35 17.23 6.62 -8.54
N ARG A 36 17.59 5.41 -8.11
CA ARG A 36 16.80 4.67 -7.16
C ARG A 36 16.87 5.32 -5.79
N PRO A 37 15.74 5.38 -5.07
CA PRO A 37 15.78 5.83 -3.67
C PRO A 37 16.67 4.92 -2.85
N THR A 38 17.28 5.49 -1.83
CA THR A 38 18.04 4.71 -0.86
C THR A 38 17.09 3.81 -0.07
N THR A 39 17.65 2.84 0.63
CA THR A 39 16.87 1.91 1.44
C THR A 39 15.99 2.66 2.43
N ASP A 40 14.70 2.34 2.45
CA ASP A 40 13.73 2.88 3.39
C ASP A 40 13.69 1.95 4.61
N ASP A 41 13.92 2.49 5.78
CA ASP A 41 13.87 1.72 7.03
C ASP A 41 12.45 1.61 7.59
N GLY A 42 11.49 2.26 6.96
CA GLY A 42 10.09 2.23 7.38
C GLY A 42 9.78 3.07 8.60
N GLU A 43 10.73 3.88 9.07
CA GLU A 43 10.56 4.64 10.31
C GLU A 43 9.37 5.59 10.27
N SER A 44 9.11 6.20 9.11
CA SER A 44 7.98 7.12 8.94
C SER A 44 6.68 6.43 8.49
N ILE A 45 6.67 5.10 8.34
CA ILE A 45 5.47 4.35 7.99
C ILE A 45 4.67 4.10 9.26
N ALA A 46 3.50 4.71 9.34
CA ALA A 46 2.63 4.62 10.51
C ALA A 46 1.88 3.29 10.57
N VAL A 47 1.50 2.76 9.41
CA VAL A 47 0.77 1.49 9.31
C VAL A 47 1.14 0.84 7.99
N PHE A 48 1.32 -0.48 8.02
CA PHE A 48 1.57 -1.28 6.82
C PHE A 48 0.59 -2.43 6.77
N LEU A 49 -0.03 -2.63 5.61
CA LEU A 49 -1.11 -3.60 5.43
C LEU A 49 -0.74 -4.63 4.38
N ILE A 50 -1.19 -5.87 4.60
CA ILE A 50 -1.16 -6.92 3.59
C ILE A 50 -2.60 -7.40 3.38
N ALA A 51 -3.00 -7.53 2.11
CA ALA A 51 -4.27 -8.11 1.74
C ALA A 51 -4.06 -9.58 1.38
N TYR A 52 -4.88 -10.44 1.98
CA TYR A 52 -4.88 -11.88 1.73
C TYR A 52 -6.17 -12.28 1.05
N GLU A 53 -6.08 -13.17 0.10
CA GLU A 53 -7.24 -13.79 -0.53
C GLU A 53 -7.79 -14.85 0.42
N LEU A 54 -9.06 -14.71 0.84
CA LEU A 54 -9.63 -15.63 1.82
C LEU A 54 -9.73 -17.07 1.31
N ALA A 55 -10.02 -17.23 0.02
CA ALA A 55 -10.19 -18.56 -0.56
C ALA A 55 -8.93 -19.42 -0.49
N THR A 56 -7.75 -18.81 -0.64
CA THR A 56 -6.47 -19.51 -0.71
C THR A 56 -5.54 -19.21 0.45
N GLY A 57 -5.79 -18.12 1.19
CA GLY A 57 -4.89 -17.66 2.24
C GLY A 57 -3.64 -16.97 1.69
N GLN A 58 -3.55 -16.77 0.38
CA GLN A 58 -2.36 -16.20 -0.24
C GLN A 58 -2.33 -14.68 -0.13
N PRO A 59 -1.14 -14.08 0.13
CA PRO A 59 -1.01 -12.63 0.07
C PRO A 59 -1.08 -12.18 -1.39
N VAL A 60 -1.88 -11.13 -1.64
CA VAL A 60 -2.11 -10.65 -3.01
C VAL A 60 -1.73 -9.18 -3.20
N GLY A 61 -1.49 -8.45 -2.11
CA GLY A 61 -1.09 -7.05 -2.23
C GLY A 61 -0.70 -6.45 -0.90
N CYS A 62 -0.17 -5.24 -0.95
CA CYS A 62 0.24 -4.51 0.25
C CYS A 62 0.08 -3.01 0.04
N GLY A 63 0.22 -2.26 1.12
CA GLY A 63 0.26 -0.81 1.08
C GLY A 63 0.57 -0.23 2.45
N GLY A 64 1.08 0.98 2.47
CA GLY A 64 1.44 1.66 3.70
C GLY A 64 1.01 3.10 3.73
N LEU A 65 1.06 3.68 4.91
CA LEU A 65 0.77 5.10 5.11
C LEU A 65 2.00 5.74 5.74
N ARG A 66 2.61 6.67 5.01
CA ARG A 66 3.79 7.40 5.47
C ARG A 66 3.36 8.72 6.08
N LEU A 67 3.76 8.98 7.31
CA LEU A 67 3.50 10.26 7.95
C LEU A 67 4.47 11.32 7.41
N LEU A 68 3.92 12.46 7.03
CA LEU A 68 4.68 13.64 6.62
C LEU A 68 4.80 14.61 7.79
N ASP A 69 3.71 14.74 8.55
CA ASP A 69 3.67 15.50 9.80
C ASP A 69 2.45 15.03 10.62
N ASP A 70 2.06 15.76 11.65
CA ASP A 70 0.99 15.37 12.56
C ASP A 70 -0.39 15.31 11.89
N SER A 71 -0.56 15.97 10.75
CA SER A 71 -1.87 16.06 10.08
C SER A 71 -1.86 15.60 8.63
N ARG A 72 -0.70 15.24 8.08
CA ARG A 72 -0.58 14.85 6.68
C ARG A 72 0.14 13.51 6.54
N ALA A 73 -0.32 12.70 5.60
CA ALA A 73 0.29 11.42 5.28
C ALA A 73 0.17 11.13 3.79
N ASP A 74 1.04 10.26 3.28
CA ASP A 74 0.97 9.77 1.91
C ASP A 74 0.73 8.27 1.92
N VAL A 75 -0.10 7.81 0.99
CA VAL A 75 -0.21 6.40 0.65
C VAL A 75 1.07 6.00 -0.09
N ASP A 76 1.71 4.94 0.35
CA ASP A 76 2.98 4.49 -0.20
C ASP A 76 3.02 2.98 -0.30
N TYR A 77 3.87 2.44 -1.15
CA TYR A 77 4.08 1.00 -1.31
C TYR A 77 2.83 0.21 -1.70
N ILE A 78 1.90 0.83 -2.42
CA ILE A 78 0.76 0.10 -2.97
C ILE A 78 1.25 -0.84 -4.06
N TYR A 79 1.02 -2.12 -3.85
CA TYR A 79 1.39 -3.15 -4.81
C TYR A 79 0.36 -4.27 -4.80
N VAL A 80 0.01 -4.75 -5.98
CA VAL A 80 -0.88 -5.89 -6.15
C VAL A 80 -0.20 -6.87 -7.09
N LEU A 81 -0.17 -8.14 -6.70
CA LEU A 81 0.40 -9.18 -7.58
C LEU A 81 -0.30 -9.17 -8.94
N PRO A 82 0.45 -9.42 -10.04
CA PRO A 82 -0.13 -9.26 -11.38
C PRO A 82 -1.43 -10.04 -11.60
N TYR A 83 -1.51 -11.28 -11.11
CA TYR A 83 -2.71 -12.09 -11.33
C TYR A 83 -3.93 -11.57 -10.56
N ALA A 84 -3.72 -10.75 -9.53
CA ALA A 84 -4.79 -10.25 -8.68
C ALA A 84 -5.20 -8.81 -9.01
N ARG A 85 -4.58 -8.20 -10.02
CA ARG A 85 -4.89 -6.83 -10.43
C ARG A 85 -6.29 -6.77 -11.03
N TRP A 86 -6.91 -5.57 -10.93
CA TRP A 86 -8.24 -5.29 -11.46
C TRP A 86 -9.38 -5.98 -10.70
N SER A 87 -9.07 -6.54 -9.52
CA SER A 87 -10.06 -7.24 -8.69
C SER A 87 -10.40 -6.48 -7.40
N GLY A 88 -9.98 -5.22 -7.29
CA GLY A 88 -10.33 -4.38 -6.15
C GLY A 88 -9.37 -4.45 -4.97
N VAL A 89 -8.23 -5.12 -5.11
CA VAL A 89 -7.27 -5.27 -4.01
C VAL A 89 -6.68 -3.93 -3.61
N ALA A 90 -6.21 -3.12 -4.58
CA ALA A 90 -5.63 -1.82 -4.28
C ALA A 90 -6.66 -0.89 -3.61
N ALA A 91 -7.90 -0.93 -4.08
CA ALA A 91 -8.98 -0.12 -3.49
C ALA A 91 -9.23 -0.53 -2.05
N ALA A 92 -9.29 -1.84 -1.77
CA ALA A 92 -9.51 -2.33 -0.41
C ALA A 92 -8.39 -1.89 0.54
N ILE A 93 -7.14 -1.99 0.10
CA ILE A 93 -5.99 -1.55 0.90
C ILE A 93 -6.07 -0.04 1.15
N THR A 94 -6.32 0.74 0.10
CA THR A 94 -6.40 2.20 0.21
C THR A 94 -7.52 2.62 1.15
N GLU A 95 -8.69 1.97 1.07
CA GLU A 95 -9.80 2.26 1.98
C GLU A 95 -9.43 2.03 3.43
N GLU A 96 -8.73 0.93 3.72
CA GLU A 96 -8.28 0.65 5.08
C GLU A 96 -7.26 1.69 5.57
N LEU A 97 -6.35 2.12 4.69
CA LEU A 97 -5.39 3.18 5.04
C LEU A 97 -6.10 4.50 5.33
N LEU A 98 -7.09 4.86 4.52
CA LEU A 98 -7.87 6.08 4.75
C LEU A 98 -8.68 6.00 6.04
N SER A 99 -9.24 4.83 6.33
CA SER A 99 -9.97 4.61 7.57
C SER A 99 -9.06 4.77 8.79
N TRP A 100 -7.86 4.18 8.72
CA TRP A 100 -6.87 4.32 9.77
C TRP A 100 -6.49 5.79 9.99
N ALA A 101 -6.27 6.51 8.88
CA ALA A 101 -5.91 7.93 8.94
C ALA A 101 -6.98 8.75 9.64
N ARG A 102 -8.25 8.55 9.27
CA ARG A 102 -9.37 9.25 9.92
C ARG A 102 -9.43 8.95 11.41
N ALA A 103 -9.24 7.70 11.78
CA ALA A 103 -9.28 7.28 13.18
C ALA A 103 -8.14 7.89 14.01
N HIS A 104 -7.05 8.28 13.37
CA HIS A 104 -5.87 8.82 14.04
C HIS A 104 -5.68 10.33 13.80
N GLY A 105 -6.73 11.01 13.32
CA GLY A 105 -6.71 12.47 13.20
C GLY A 105 -5.88 13.03 12.06
N ILE A 106 -5.58 12.21 11.04
CA ILE A 106 -4.85 12.68 9.86
C ILE A 106 -5.82 13.43 8.96
N ALA A 107 -5.57 14.72 8.74
CA ALA A 107 -6.48 15.59 8.00
C ALA A 107 -6.36 15.44 6.49
N THR A 108 -5.15 15.16 5.99
CA THR A 108 -4.88 15.12 4.55
C THR A 108 -4.09 13.87 4.20
N VAL A 109 -4.57 13.11 3.23
CA VAL A 109 -3.89 11.92 2.74
C VAL A 109 -3.63 12.05 1.24
N GLY A 110 -2.36 11.91 0.85
CA GLY A 110 -1.89 11.85 -0.52
C GLY A 110 -1.19 10.53 -0.81
N PRO A 111 -0.52 10.39 -1.95
CA PRO A 111 -0.59 11.33 -3.05
C PRO A 111 -2.01 11.40 -3.61
N MET A 112 -2.36 12.54 -4.13
CA MET A 112 -3.72 12.80 -4.62
C MET A 112 -4.19 11.79 -5.67
N ASP A 113 -3.27 11.30 -6.48
CA ASP A 113 -3.60 10.36 -7.55
C ASP A 113 -4.21 9.07 -7.01
N ALA A 114 -3.64 8.51 -5.94
CA ALA A 114 -4.16 7.28 -5.35
C ALA A 114 -5.55 7.50 -4.75
N VAL A 115 -5.74 8.61 -4.05
CA VAL A 115 -7.03 8.95 -3.44
C VAL A 115 -8.07 9.26 -4.51
N ALA A 116 -7.66 9.99 -5.56
CA ALA A 116 -8.56 10.32 -6.67
C ALA A 116 -9.01 9.07 -7.42
N GLN A 117 -8.10 8.11 -7.64
CA GLN A 117 -8.45 6.85 -8.29
C GLN A 117 -9.51 6.09 -7.51
N LEU A 118 -9.36 6.02 -6.19
CA LEU A 118 -10.34 5.35 -5.34
C LEU A 118 -11.71 6.03 -5.45
N THR A 119 -11.73 7.36 -5.40
CA THR A 119 -12.98 8.13 -5.53
C THR A 119 -13.63 7.90 -6.89
N THR A 120 -12.83 7.91 -7.95
CA THR A 120 -13.33 7.67 -9.31
C THR A 120 -13.95 6.28 -9.45
N LEU A 121 -13.33 5.27 -8.88
CA LEU A 121 -13.83 3.90 -8.96
C LEU A 121 -15.17 3.73 -8.24
N ARG A 122 -15.52 4.60 -7.32
CA ARG A 122 -16.78 4.55 -6.59
C ARG A 122 -17.93 5.26 -7.31
N LEU A 123 -17.59 6.04 -8.29
CA LEU A 123 -18.61 6.74 -9.07
C LEU A 123 -19.16 5.84 -10.17
#